data_5eea920a36e9fb91807307ef826af7f9
#
_entry.id   5eea920a36e9fb91807307ef826af7f9
#
_cell.length_a   1.000
_cell.length_b   1.000
_cell.length_c   1.000
_cell.angle_alpha   90.00
_cell.angle_beta   90.00
_cell.angle_gamma   90.00
#
_symmetry.space_group_name_H-M   'P 1'
#
loop_
_entity.id
_entity.type
_entity.pdbx_description
1 polymer ?
#
loop_
_entity_poly.entity_id
_entity_poly.type
_entity_poly.pdbx_seq_one_letter_code
_entity_poly.pdbx_strand_id
1 'polypeptide(L)'
;MDGVKYDTEKLRWSLLPLGAVEEVVKVLEYGAQKYAPDNWMKVPGAEARYWDAAMRHLIAWKQEGKLDSETGLSHAAHATCCLLFMLWFEQQDR
;
A
#
# COMPACT_ATOMS: atom_id res chain seq x y z
N MET A 1 -11.17 -6.61 41.14
CA MET A 1 -10.67 -7.81 40.45
C MET A 1 -10.25 -7.44 39.02
N ASP A 2 -9.07 -7.85 38.64
CA ASP A 2 -8.56 -7.56 37.31
C ASP A 2 -9.17 -8.54 36.27
N GLY A 3 -9.51 -7.99 35.13
CA GLY A 3 -9.96 -8.82 34.03
C GLY A 3 -8.79 -9.58 33.38
N VAL A 4 -9.12 -10.63 32.64
CA VAL A 4 -8.13 -11.44 31.93
C VAL A 4 -8.55 -11.59 30.48
N LYS A 5 -7.58 -11.50 29.57
CA LYS A 5 -7.80 -11.72 28.14
C LYS A 5 -6.59 -12.47 27.55
N TYR A 6 -6.88 -13.56 26.86
CA TYR A 6 -5.84 -14.40 26.27
C TYR A 6 -5.64 -14.02 24.81
N ASP A 7 -4.68 -13.12 24.54
CA ASP A 7 -4.39 -12.63 23.18
C ASP A 7 -2.89 -12.69 22.83
N THR A 8 -2.12 -13.48 23.57
CA THR A 8 -0.66 -13.54 23.45
C THR A 8 -0.17 -13.90 22.04
N GLU A 9 -0.89 -14.77 21.33
CA GLU A 9 -0.49 -15.21 20.00
C GLU A 9 -1.27 -14.53 18.88
N LYS A 10 -2.09 -13.53 19.21
CA LYS A 10 -2.85 -12.78 18.23
C LYS A 10 -2.03 -11.60 17.72
N LEU A 11 -2.31 -11.18 16.48
CA LEU A 11 -1.62 -10.04 15.89
C LEU A 11 -1.92 -8.76 16.66
N ARG A 12 -0.87 -7.98 16.87
CA ARG A 12 -0.96 -6.72 17.61
C ARG A 12 -1.13 -5.56 16.61
N TRP A 13 -2.35 -5.36 16.16
CA TRP A 13 -2.68 -4.29 15.19
C TRP A 13 -2.34 -2.90 15.71
N SER A 14 -2.24 -2.73 17.03
CA SER A 14 -1.85 -1.46 17.63
C SER A 14 -0.42 -1.04 17.28
N LEU A 15 0.40 -1.94 16.77
CA LEU A 15 1.75 -1.61 16.31
C LEU A 15 1.73 -0.88 14.95
N LEU A 16 0.60 -0.93 14.24
CA LEU A 16 0.49 -0.31 12.92
C LEU A 16 0.27 1.20 13.07
N PRO A 17 1.10 2.04 12.42
CA PRO A 17 0.94 3.49 12.47
C PRO A 17 -0.21 3.94 11.58
N LEU A 18 -1.42 4.05 12.16
CA LEU A 18 -2.66 4.29 11.40
C LEU A 18 -2.64 5.60 10.62
N GLY A 19 -1.99 6.65 11.12
CA GLY A 19 -1.87 7.91 10.39
C GLY A 19 -1.11 7.76 9.08
N ALA A 20 -0.05 6.93 9.08
CA ALA A 20 0.68 6.63 7.85
C ALA A 20 -0.15 5.75 6.92
N VAL A 21 -0.91 4.81 7.47
CA VAL A 21 -1.80 3.94 6.69
C VAL A 21 -2.88 4.74 5.98
N GLU A 22 -3.39 5.80 6.61
CA GLU A 22 -4.37 6.68 5.96
C GLU A 22 -3.86 7.24 4.64
N GLU A 23 -2.57 7.59 4.57
CA GLU A 23 -1.99 8.08 3.32
C GLU A 23 -2.00 7.02 2.23
N VAL A 24 -1.82 5.77 2.60
CA VAL A 24 -1.91 4.63 1.68
C VAL A 24 -3.35 4.46 1.20
N VAL A 25 -4.32 4.57 2.10
CA VAL A 25 -5.74 4.48 1.75
C VAL A 25 -6.15 5.58 0.77
N LYS A 26 -5.61 6.79 0.93
CA LYS A 26 -5.86 7.89 -0.01
C LYS A 26 -5.38 7.54 -1.43
N VAL A 27 -4.25 6.85 -1.55
CA VAL A 27 -3.76 6.39 -2.86
C VAL A 27 -4.71 5.35 -3.44
N LEU A 28 -5.21 4.44 -2.61
CA LEU A 28 -6.20 3.43 -3.04
C LEU A 28 -7.48 4.09 -3.54
N GLU A 29 -7.96 5.12 -2.84
CA GLU A 29 -9.15 5.87 -3.25
C GLU A 29 -8.92 6.58 -4.59
N TYR A 30 -7.76 7.19 -4.76
CA TYR A 30 -7.39 7.83 -6.02
C TYR A 30 -7.46 6.83 -7.18
N GLY A 31 -6.87 5.64 -7.00
CA GLY A 31 -6.90 4.59 -8.02
C GLY A 31 -8.31 4.09 -8.31
N ALA A 32 -9.14 3.99 -7.28
CA ALA A 32 -10.53 3.56 -7.44
C ALA A 32 -11.34 4.57 -8.25
N GLN A 33 -11.08 5.87 -8.08
CA GLN A 33 -11.73 6.93 -8.86
C GLN A 33 -11.21 6.99 -10.29
N LYS A 34 -9.90 6.80 -10.48
CA LYS A 34 -9.28 6.88 -11.79
C LYS A 34 -9.67 5.69 -12.70
N TYR A 35 -9.78 4.52 -12.13
CA TYR A 35 -10.06 3.28 -12.86
C TYR A 35 -11.40 2.67 -12.42
N ALA A 36 -11.38 1.94 -11.33
CA ALA A 36 -12.52 1.33 -10.66
C ALA A 36 -12.02 0.73 -9.36
N PRO A 37 -12.89 0.52 -8.35
CA PRO A 37 -12.49 -0.26 -7.18
C PRO A 37 -11.93 -1.62 -7.58
N ASP A 38 -10.83 -2.01 -6.97
CA ASP A 38 -10.18 -3.31 -7.18
C ASP A 38 -9.66 -3.55 -8.60
N ASN A 39 -9.54 -2.51 -9.42
CA ASN A 39 -8.97 -2.63 -10.77
C ASN A 39 -7.57 -3.26 -10.74
N TRP A 40 -6.78 -2.93 -9.72
CA TRP A 40 -5.41 -3.44 -9.59
C TRP A 40 -5.34 -4.97 -9.55
N MET A 41 -6.40 -5.64 -9.09
CA MET A 41 -6.47 -7.10 -9.02
C MET A 41 -6.53 -7.74 -10.41
N LYS A 42 -6.88 -6.97 -11.44
CA LYS A 42 -7.13 -7.46 -12.80
C LYS A 42 -6.04 -7.08 -13.79
N VAL A 43 -5.03 -6.34 -13.35
CA VAL A 43 -3.96 -5.86 -14.23
C VAL A 43 -3.11 -7.04 -14.71
N PRO A 44 -3.00 -7.26 -16.04
CA PRO A 44 -2.15 -8.33 -16.54
C PRO A 44 -0.67 -8.00 -16.32
N GLY A 45 0.13 -9.01 -15.98
CA GLY A 45 1.54 -8.82 -15.67
C GLY A 45 1.77 -7.99 -14.40
N ALA A 46 0.84 -8.07 -13.46
CA ALA A 46 0.79 -7.20 -12.30
C ALA A 46 2.07 -7.20 -11.47
N GLU A 47 2.65 -8.38 -11.24
CA GLU A 47 3.85 -8.48 -10.39
C GLU A 47 4.99 -7.59 -10.91
N ALA A 48 5.35 -7.72 -12.18
CA ALA A 48 6.42 -6.92 -12.77
C ALA A 48 6.04 -5.44 -12.85
N ARG A 49 4.79 -5.15 -13.18
CA ARG A 49 4.32 -3.77 -13.35
C ARG A 49 4.28 -3.02 -12.03
N TYR A 50 3.85 -3.66 -10.95
CA TYR A 50 3.82 -3.03 -9.63
C TYR A 50 5.22 -2.96 -9.01
N TRP A 51 6.09 -3.92 -9.29
CA TRP A 51 7.49 -3.80 -8.90
C TRP A 51 8.14 -2.56 -9.56
N ASP A 52 7.94 -2.40 -10.87
CA ASP A 52 8.45 -1.24 -11.59
C ASP A 52 7.88 0.06 -11.04
N ALA A 53 6.58 0.10 -10.77
CA ALA A 53 5.93 1.28 -10.23
C ALA A 53 6.45 1.61 -8.82
N ALA A 54 6.63 0.60 -7.98
CA ALA A 54 7.20 0.78 -6.65
C ALA A 54 8.60 1.41 -6.73
N MET A 55 9.44 0.89 -7.62
CA MET A 55 10.79 1.40 -7.82
C MET A 55 10.78 2.84 -8.33
N ARG A 56 9.91 3.16 -9.29
CA ARG A 56 9.81 4.54 -9.79
C ARG A 56 9.44 5.52 -8.67
N HIS A 57 8.49 5.16 -7.82
CA HIS A 57 8.10 6.00 -6.69
C HIS A 57 9.20 6.14 -5.65
N LEU A 58 9.91 5.06 -5.35
CA LEU A 58 11.02 5.11 -4.38
C LEU A 58 12.16 5.98 -4.89
N ILE A 59 12.51 5.86 -6.17
CA ILE A 59 13.55 6.67 -6.79
C ILE A 59 13.13 8.14 -6.81
N ALA A 60 11.89 8.44 -7.19
CA ALA A 60 11.36 9.79 -7.20
C ALA A 60 11.37 10.41 -5.79
N TRP A 61 10.96 9.64 -4.80
CA TRP A 61 11.01 10.08 -3.39
C TRP A 61 12.41 10.46 -2.97
N LYS A 62 13.39 9.70 -3.41
CA LYS A 62 14.80 9.92 -3.04
C LYS A 62 15.42 11.11 -3.80
N GLN A 63 15.11 11.27 -5.08
CA GLN A 63 15.82 12.17 -5.98
C GLN A 63 15.04 13.42 -6.39
N GLU A 64 13.71 13.37 -6.43
CA GLU A 64 12.93 14.46 -6.98
C GLU A 64 12.14 15.24 -5.94
N GLY A 65 11.60 14.56 -4.94
CA GLY A 65 10.77 15.15 -3.91
C GLY A 65 9.80 14.13 -3.34
N LYS A 66 9.18 14.48 -2.23
CA LYS A 66 8.35 13.51 -1.49
C LYS A 66 6.98 13.29 -2.11
N LEU A 67 6.41 14.31 -2.76
CA LEU A 67 5.04 14.25 -3.26
C LEU A 67 4.99 13.97 -4.76
N ASP A 68 4.10 13.06 -5.14
CA ASP A 68 3.78 12.77 -6.53
C ASP A 68 3.03 13.97 -7.15
N SER A 69 3.44 14.40 -8.34
CA SER A 69 2.88 15.58 -8.98
C SER A 69 1.45 15.36 -9.50
N GLU A 70 1.07 14.13 -9.81
CA GLU A 70 -0.28 13.83 -10.27
C GLU A 70 -1.29 13.83 -9.12
N THR A 71 -0.92 13.21 -8.00
CA THR A 71 -1.87 13.00 -6.91
C THR A 71 -1.71 13.95 -5.74
N GLY A 72 -0.54 14.57 -5.60
CA GLY A 72 -0.19 15.35 -4.42
C GLY A 72 0.05 14.50 -3.18
N LEU A 73 0.05 13.18 -3.32
CA LEU A 73 0.30 12.25 -2.22
C LEU A 73 1.75 11.77 -2.24
N SER A 74 2.24 11.30 -1.10
CA SER A 74 3.64 10.88 -0.98
C SER A 74 3.97 9.73 -1.93
N HIS A 75 5.12 9.83 -2.58
CA HIS A 75 5.69 8.71 -3.35
C HIS A 75 5.84 7.46 -2.47
N ALA A 76 6.15 7.62 -1.18
CA ALA A 76 6.27 6.49 -0.26
C ALA A 76 4.92 5.78 -0.07
N ALA A 77 3.81 6.54 -0.03
CA ALA A 77 2.47 5.95 0.04
C ALA A 77 2.13 5.18 -1.24
N HIS A 78 2.49 5.75 -2.40
CA HIS A 78 2.31 5.05 -3.68
C HIS A 78 3.14 3.76 -3.74
N ALA A 79 4.39 3.80 -3.32
CA ALA A 79 5.25 2.62 -3.28
C ALA A 79 4.67 1.55 -2.34
N THR A 80 4.16 1.98 -1.20
CA THR A 80 3.53 1.07 -0.23
C THR A 80 2.31 0.38 -0.83
N CYS A 81 1.47 1.10 -1.58
CA CYS A 81 0.35 0.49 -2.30
C CYS A 81 0.82 -0.59 -3.27
N CYS A 82 1.87 -0.31 -4.03
CA CYS A 82 2.43 -1.29 -4.97
C CYS A 82 2.89 -2.55 -4.23
N LEU A 83 3.53 -2.38 -3.07
CA LEU A 83 3.99 -3.51 -2.27
C LEU A 83 2.81 -4.30 -1.69
N LEU A 84 1.74 -3.63 -1.28
CA LEU A 84 0.51 -4.32 -0.84
C LEU A 84 -0.07 -5.16 -1.97
N PHE A 85 -0.09 -4.64 -3.20
CA PHE A 85 -0.59 -5.37 -4.35
C PHE A 85 0.29 -6.59 -4.64
N MET A 86 1.61 -6.41 -4.62
CA MET A 86 2.55 -7.51 -4.81
C MET A 86 2.35 -8.59 -3.75
N LEU A 87 2.18 -8.20 -2.50
CA LEU A 87 1.94 -9.14 -1.41
C LEU A 87 0.61 -9.88 -1.59
N TRP A 88 -0.44 -9.17 -2.01
CA TRP A 88 -1.74 -9.79 -2.28
C TRP A 88 -1.63 -10.87 -3.36
N PHE A 89 -0.95 -10.55 -4.48
CA PHE A 89 -0.75 -11.52 -5.56
C PHE A 89 0.07 -12.73 -5.09
N GLU A 90 1.09 -12.49 -4.28
CA GLU A 90 1.88 -13.57 -3.67
C GLU A 90 0.99 -14.49 -2.83
N GLN A 91 0.04 -13.93 -2.09
CA GLN A 91 -0.87 -14.72 -1.25
C GLN A 91 -1.81 -15.59 -2.08
N GLN A 92 -2.16 -15.18 -3.29
CA GLN A 92 -3.02 -15.97 -4.17
C GLN A 92 -2.35 -17.26 -4.66
N ASP A 93 -1.03 -17.28 -4.66
CA ASP A 93 -0.25 -18.44 -5.11
C ASP A 93 -0.01 -19.47 -4.01
N ARG A 94 -0.48 -19.23 -2.81
CA ARG A 94 -0.29 -20.14 -1.66
C ARG A 94 -1.33 -21.24 -1.58
#